data_94dc3d3d771b7c8e35781e322f7d4d0c
#
_entry.id   94dc3d3d771b7c8e35781e322f7d4d0c
#
_cell.length_a   1.000
_cell.length_b   1.000
_cell.length_c   1.000
_cell.angle_alpha   90.00
_cell.angle_beta   90.00
_cell.angle_gamma   90.00
#
_symmetry.space_group_name_H-M   'P 1'
#
loop_
_entity.id
_entity.type
_entity.pdbx_description
1 polymer ?
#
loop_
_entity_poly.entity_id
_entity_poly.type
_entity_poly.pdbx_seq_one_letter_code
_entity_poly.pdbx_strand_id
1 'polypeptide(L)'
;MEAWREDQLNALLAPGGQDDLFGTIAGMVRALGFEHCAYGVRAPLPLAQPEIVMLNDYPEAWQKRYQDNDYLSVDPTVRRGATSLDPFAWTNGEDPFDPAAGFWEDARLHDITCGVSLPALAANSVRGMLTVTRGGDGLDAQELQARWPQLLWLGQVAHHGLAREMLARWRATSREAMSEREIEILRWVAEGHTNRQIAARFNITERTVNFHLNNAMTKLCVGNRTAAAVRAVVLGIIA
;
A
#
# COMPACT_ATOMS: atom_id res chain seq x y z
N MET A 1 5.98 -0.15 30.46
CA MET A 1 5.59 0.41 29.15
C MET A 1 6.54 1.57 28.88
N GLU A 2 7.58 1.33 28.11
CA GLU A 2 8.38 2.46 27.64
C GLU A 2 7.45 3.31 26.76
N ALA A 3 7.35 4.58 27.12
CA ALA A 3 6.56 5.51 26.33
C ALA A 3 7.17 5.54 24.93
N TRP A 4 6.37 5.25 23.92
CA TRP A 4 6.68 5.56 22.53
C TRP A 4 7.04 7.03 22.49
N ARG A 5 8.27 7.31 22.12
CA ARG A 5 8.75 8.66 22.15
C ARG A 5 8.10 9.46 21.04
N GLU A 6 7.67 10.64 21.36
CA GLU A 6 7.19 11.62 20.39
C GLU A 6 8.18 11.81 19.25
N ASP A 7 9.47 11.69 19.53
CA ASP A 7 10.57 11.68 18.56
C ASP A 7 10.42 10.60 17.48
N GLN A 8 9.97 9.39 17.84
CA GLN A 8 9.76 8.29 16.88
C GLN A 8 8.60 8.57 15.95
N LEU A 9 7.51 9.11 16.50
CA LEU A 9 6.36 9.52 15.69
C LEU A 9 6.78 10.66 14.74
N ASN A 10 7.47 11.65 15.25
CA ASN A 10 7.97 12.77 14.45
C ASN A 10 8.92 12.31 13.35
N ALA A 11 9.81 11.36 13.63
CA ALA A 11 10.70 10.77 12.63
C ALA A 11 9.93 10.04 11.51
N LEU A 12 8.85 9.32 11.85
CA LEU A 12 8.02 8.61 10.87
C LEU A 12 7.09 9.54 10.08
N LEU A 13 6.73 10.70 10.64
CA LEU A 13 5.86 11.69 9.99
C LEU A 13 6.64 12.83 9.33
N ALA A 14 7.94 12.93 9.58
CA ALA A 14 8.79 13.95 8.97
C ALA A 14 8.82 13.80 7.45
N PRO A 15 8.94 14.90 6.70
CA PRO A 15 9.21 14.85 5.27
C PRO A 15 10.64 14.33 5.08
N GLY A 16 10.75 13.07 4.67
CA GLY A 16 12.02 12.39 4.37
C GLY A 16 11.88 11.55 3.11
N GLY A 17 12.98 11.08 2.55
CA GLY A 17 12.95 10.12 1.46
C GLY A 17 12.33 8.80 1.90
N GLN A 18 11.76 8.06 0.94
CA GLN A 18 11.17 6.74 1.19
C GLN A 18 12.15 5.77 1.86
N ASP A 19 13.41 5.80 1.44
CA ASP A 19 14.46 4.91 1.94
C ASP A 19 14.86 5.25 3.40
N ASP A 20 14.93 6.55 3.74
CA ASP A 20 15.21 7.01 5.11
C ASP A 20 14.08 6.59 6.07
N LEU A 21 12.84 6.72 5.61
CA LEU A 21 11.66 6.31 6.37
C LEU A 21 11.63 4.80 6.58
N PHE A 22 11.91 4.00 5.53
CA PHE A 22 11.97 2.56 5.65
C PHE A 22 13.10 2.11 6.58
N GLY A 23 14.26 2.72 6.50
CA GLY A 23 15.38 2.45 7.41
C GLY A 23 15.02 2.72 8.89
N THR A 24 14.27 3.78 9.15
CA THR A 24 13.74 4.08 10.50
C THR A 24 12.78 2.99 10.98
N ILE A 25 11.84 2.55 10.13
CA ILE A 25 10.90 1.47 10.43
C ILE A 25 11.66 0.18 10.73
N ALA A 26 12.63 -0.20 9.91
CA ALA A 26 13.45 -1.39 10.13
C ALA A 26 14.22 -1.35 11.46
N GLY A 27 14.72 -0.17 11.85
CA GLY A 27 15.33 0.04 13.18
C GLY A 27 14.35 -0.22 14.33
N MET A 28 13.10 0.25 14.19
CA MET A 28 12.05 0.02 15.20
C MET A 28 11.62 -1.45 15.25
N VAL A 29 11.55 -2.12 14.11
CA VAL A 29 11.27 -3.56 14.00
C VAL A 29 12.32 -4.36 14.76
N ARG A 30 13.60 -4.04 14.57
CA ARG A 30 14.70 -4.67 15.32
C ARG A 30 14.61 -4.42 16.83
N ALA A 31 14.23 -3.23 17.25
CA ALA A 31 14.01 -2.92 18.67
C ALA A 31 12.84 -3.71 19.28
N LEU A 32 11.90 -4.18 18.45
CA LEU A 32 10.80 -5.07 18.86
C LEU A 32 11.21 -6.56 18.83
N GLY A 33 12.48 -6.90 18.53
CA GLY A 33 13.00 -8.27 18.55
C GLY A 33 12.69 -9.08 17.28
N PHE A 34 12.40 -8.41 16.18
CA PHE A 34 12.37 -9.01 14.84
C PHE A 34 13.66 -8.68 14.08
N GLU A 35 14.00 -9.47 13.09
CA GLU A 35 15.26 -9.35 12.36
C GLU A 35 15.09 -8.55 11.06
N HIS A 36 14.00 -8.83 10.35
CA HIS A 36 13.71 -8.26 9.05
C HIS A 36 12.29 -7.75 8.94
N CYS A 37 12.08 -6.86 7.99
CA CYS A 37 10.74 -6.44 7.60
C CYS A 37 10.60 -6.23 6.09
N ALA A 38 9.37 -6.37 5.63
CA ALA A 38 8.96 -5.99 4.29
C ALA A 38 7.73 -5.11 4.36
N TYR A 39 7.69 -4.08 3.54
CA TYR A 39 6.50 -3.28 3.33
C TYR A 39 6.09 -3.37 1.87
N GLY A 40 4.89 -3.90 1.64
CA GLY A 40 4.28 -3.97 0.32
C GLY A 40 3.11 -2.99 0.22
N VAL A 41 3.00 -2.28 -0.89
CA VAL A 41 1.84 -1.47 -1.22
C VAL A 41 1.38 -1.76 -2.62
N ARG A 42 0.09 -1.94 -2.77
CA ARG A 42 -0.53 -2.13 -4.07
C ARG A 42 -0.82 -0.77 -4.69
N ALA A 43 -0.21 -0.50 -5.83
CA ALA A 43 -0.52 0.68 -6.61
C ALA A 43 -2.03 0.68 -6.95
N PRO A 44 -2.71 1.82 -6.82
CA PRO A 44 -4.14 1.88 -7.07
C PRO A 44 -4.49 1.71 -8.55
N LEU A 45 -3.50 1.81 -9.44
CA LEU A 45 -3.67 1.70 -10.90
C LEU A 45 -2.44 1.03 -11.54
N PRO A 46 -2.62 0.30 -12.64
CA PRO A 46 -3.88 -0.03 -13.31
C PRO A 46 -4.71 -1.08 -12.53
N LEU A 47 -6.04 -1.00 -12.61
CA LEU A 47 -6.93 -1.90 -11.86
C LEU A 47 -6.83 -3.36 -12.28
N ALA A 48 -6.59 -3.60 -13.59
CA ALA A 48 -6.55 -4.96 -14.15
C ALA A 48 -5.25 -5.70 -13.79
N GLN A 49 -4.15 -4.99 -13.65
CA GLN A 49 -2.83 -5.54 -13.32
C GLN A 49 -2.13 -4.55 -12.36
N PRO A 50 -2.55 -4.51 -11.10
CA PRO A 50 -1.98 -3.59 -10.14
C PRO A 50 -0.52 -3.95 -9.86
N GLU A 51 0.34 -2.96 -9.93
CA GLU A 51 1.72 -3.08 -9.53
C GLU A 51 1.81 -3.12 -8.00
N ILE A 52 2.64 -4.01 -7.47
CA ILE A 52 3.00 -4.03 -6.06
C ILE A 52 4.42 -3.48 -5.93
N VAL A 53 4.54 -2.39 -5.20
CA VAL A 53 5.83 -1.84 -4.82
C VAL A 53 6.21 -2.41 -3.47
N MET A 54 7.40 -3.00 -3.37
CA MET A 54 7.88 -3.62 -2.15
C MET A 54 9.23 -3.03 -1.72
N LEU A 55 9.33 -2.70 -0.45
CA LEU A 55 10.56 -2.35 0.26
C LEU A 55 10.83 -3.45 1.27
N ASN A 56 12.05 -3.88 1.41
CA ASN A 56 12.41 -4.88 2.41
C ASN A 56 13.90 -4.81 2.75
N ASP A 57 14.28 -5.35 3.92
CA ASP A 57 15.66 -5.51 4.38
C ASP A 57 16.05 -6.99 4.55
N TYR A 58 15.37 -7.89 3.85
CA TYR A 58 15.73 -9.30 3.83
C TYR A 58 17.13 -9.55 3.25
N PRO A 59 17.78 -10.67 3.59
CA PRO A 59 19.03 -11.07 2.94
C PRO A 59 18.91 -11.11 1.41
N GLU A 60 19.92 -10.62 0.70
CA GLU A 60 19.91 -10.54 -0.79
C GLU A 60 19.61 -11.90 -1.44
N ALA A 61 20.11 -13.00 -0.84
CA ALA A 61 19.85 -14.35 -1.34
C ALA A 61 18.36 -14.69 -1.33
N TRP A 62 17.62 -14.28 -0.27
CA TRP A 62 16.17 -14.44 -0.20
C TRP A 62 15.45 -13.53 -1.18
N GLN A 63 15.82 -12.25 -1.26
CA GLN A 63 15.23 -11.33 -2.20
C GLN A 63 15.30 -11.84 -3.64
N LYS A 64 16.49 -12.35 -4.03
CA LYS A 64 16.69 -12.95 -5.34
C LYS A 64 15.82 -14.20 -5.52
N ARG A 65 15.81 -15.11 -4.55
CA ARG A 65 15.01 -16.35 -4.59
C ARG A 65 13.51 -16.03 -4.72
N TYR A 66 13.03 -15.04 -3.99
CA TYR A 66 11.66 -14.58 -4.01
C TYR A 66 11.25 -14.06 -5.40
N GLN A 67 12.13 -13.28 -6.05
CA GLN A 67 11.90 -12.76 -7.40
C GLN A 67 11.99 -13.86 -8.46
N ASP A 68 13.04 -14.69 -8.44
CA ASP A 68 13.28 -15.72 -9.46
C ASP A 68 12.15 -16.76 -9.53
N ASN A 69 11.46 -17.01 -8.42
CA ASN A 69 10.35 -17.97 -8.34
C ASN A 69 8.95 -17.30 -8.38
N ASP A 70 8.88 -15.98 -8.61
CA ASP A 70 7.60 -15.23 -8.57
C ASP A 70 6.78 -15.52 -7.29
N TYR A 71 7.46 -15.55 -6.14
CA TYR A 71 6.80 -15.86 -4.88
C TYR A 71 5.74 -14.85 -4.46
N LEU A 72 5.79 -13.63 -4.97
CA LEU A 72 4.75 -12.64 -4.76
C LEU A 72 3.34 -13.15 -5.14
N SER A 73 3.25 -14.00 -6.16
CA SER A 73 1.98 -14.54 -6.64
C SER A 73 1.41 -15.67 -5.78
N VAL A 74 2.25 -16.35 -5.00
CA VAL A 74 1.89 -17.53 -4.20
C VAL A 74 2.02 -17.33 -2.70
N ASP A 75 2.72 -16.27 -2.24
CA ASP A 75 2.95 -15.97 -0.83
C ASP A 75 1.64 -15.91 -0.03
N PRO A 76 1.42 -16.81 0.94
CA PRO A 76 0.18 -16.86 1.70
C PRO A 76 -0.05 -15.59 2.53
N THR A 77 1.02 -14.93 2.98
CA THR A 77 0.90 -13.70 3.77
C THR A 77 0.38 -12.55 2.91
N VAL A 78 0.88 -12.42 1.68
CA VAL A 78 0.41 -11.43 0.70
C VAL A 78 -1.04 -11.71 0.30
N ARG A 79 -1.39 -12.97 0.03
CA ARG A 79 -2.77 -13.36 -0.34
C ARG A 79 -3.75 -13.07 0.79
N ARG A 80 -3.40 -13.36 2.04
CA ARG A 80 -4.23 -13.06 3.20
C ARG A 80 -4.36 -11.56 3.43
N GLY A 81 -3.27 -10.80 3.38
CA GLY A 81 -3.27 -9.34 3.50
C GLY A 81 -4.03 -8.62 2.39
N ALA A 82 -4.16 -9.23 1.20
CA ALA A 82 -4.96 -8.68 0.10
C ALA A 82 -6.49 -8.76 0.35
N THR A 83 -6.93 -9.69 1.19
CA THR A 83 -8.36 -9.99 1.44
C THR A 83 -8.86 -9.57 2.81
N SER A 84 -7.98 -9.41 3.80
CA SER A 84 -8.31 -8.96 5.16
C SER A 84 -7.45 -7.78 5.59
N LEU A 85 -7.97 -6.98 6.52
CA LEU A 85 -7.23 -5.96 7.27
C LEU A 85 -6.90 -6.44 8.69
N ASP A 86 -7.26 -7.66 9.04
CA ASP A 86 -6.93 -8.22 10.34
C ASP A 86 -5.44 -8.53 10.41
N PRO A 87 -4.74 -8.03 11.42
CA PRO A 87 -3.35 -8.41 11.68
C PRO A 87 -3.27 -9.90 12.05
N PHE A 88 -2.20 -10.55 11.63
CA PHE A 88 -2.02 -11.97 11.93
C PHE A 88 -0.56 -12.34 12.15
N ALA A 89 -0.36 -13.23 13.10
CA ALA A 89 0.91 -13.94 13.27
C ALA A 89 0.90 -15.21 12.42
N TRP A 90 2.06 -15.67 12.05
CA TRP A 90 2.25 -16.90 11.30
C TRP A 90 3.57 -17.56 11.66
N THR A 91 3.58 -18.89 11.58
CA THR A 91 4.78 -19.72 11.75
C THR A 91 4.89 -20.63 10.54
N ASN A 92 6.09 -20.75 10.03
CA ASN A 92 6.39 -21.53 8.84
C ASN A 92 6.18 -23.05 9.11
N GLY A 93 5.37 -23.68 8.25
CA GLY A 93 5.18 -25.13 8.27
C GLY A 93 4.12 -25.64 9.23
N GLU A 94 3.20 -24.79 9.72
CA GLU A 94 2.06 -25.23 10.55
C GLU A 94 1.07 -26.14 9.80
N ASP A 95 0.95 -26.00 8.49
CA ASP A 95 0.10 -26.86 7.66
C ASP A 95 0.95 -27.65 6.63
N PRO A 96 1.12 -28.95 6.82
CA PRO A 96 1.87 -29.79 5.88
C PRO A 96 1.17 -29.97 4.51
N PHE A 97 -0.09 -29.59 4.40
CA PHE A 97 -0.88 -29.63 3.15
C PHE A 97 -1.04 -28.25 2.51
N ASP A 98 -0.31 -27.23 3.00
CA ASP A 98 -0.31 -25.90 2.41
C ASP A 98 0.15 -25.99 0.94
N PRO A 99 -0.65 -25.52 -0.02
CA PRO A 99 -0.24 -25.46 -1.43
C PRO A 99 1.00 -24.57 -1.66
N ALA A 100 1.39 -23.76 -0.69
CA ALA A 100 2.61 -22.96 -0.69
C ALA A 100 3.79 -23.63 0.04
N ALA A 101 3.77 -24.94 0.25
CA ALA A 101 4.80 -25.66 1.01
C ALA A 101 6.22 -25.37 0.48
N GLY A 102 6.42 -25.30 -0.83
CA GLY A 102 7.71 -24.97 -1.43
C GLY A 102 8.21 -23.55 -1.12
N PHE A 103 7.30 -22.59 -1.02
CA PHE A 103 7.60 -21.24 -0.56
C PHE A 103 8.10 -21.24 0.90
N TRP A 104 7.38 -21.94 1.77
CA TRP A 104 7.72 -22.03 3.19
C TRP A 104 9.05 -22.79 3.43
N GLU A 105 9.32 -23.80 2.62
CA GLU A 105 10.58 -24.55 2.67
C GLU A 105 11.76 -23.65 2.32
N ASP A 106 11.66 -22.89 1.24
CA ASP A 106 12.67 -21.91 0.85
C ASP A 106 12.83 -20.78 1.87
N ALA A 107 11.73 -20.25 2.42
CA ALA A 107 11.78 -19.22 3.44
C ALA A 107 12.56 -19.68 4.69
N ARG A 108 12.35 -20.95 5.09
CA ARG A 108 13.07 -21.55 6.23
C ARG A 108 14.56 -21.66 5.98
N LEU A 109 14.98 -21.96 4.75
CA LEU A 109 16.41 -22.02 4.39
C LEU A 109 17.11 -20.65 4.49
N HIS A 110 16.34 -19.58 4.60
CA HIS A 110 16.81 -18.20 4.75
C HIS A 110 16.46 -17.60 6.13
N ASP A 111 16.25 -18.45 7.14
CA ASP A 111 15.94 -18.07 8.53
C ASP A 111 14.65 -17.22 8.67
N ILE A 112 13.71 -17.36 7.73
CA ILE A 112 12.38 -16.72 7.81
C ILE A 112 11.40 -17.78 8.29
N THR A 113 11.28 -17.91 9.62
CA THR A 113 10.52 -19.00 10.23
C THR A 113 9.19 -18.57 10.83
N CYS A 114 9.09 -17.35 11.31
CA CYS A 114 7.86 -16.80 11.87
C CYS A 114 7.78 -15.29 11.69
N GLY A 115 6.58 -14.75 11.81
CA GLY A 115 6.38 -13.32 11.66
C GLY A 115 4.99 -12.84 12.01
N VAL A 116 4.81 -11.53 11.89
CA VAL A 116 3.53 -10.83 12.02
C VAL A 116 3.32 -9.98 10.79
N SER A 117 2.16 -10.14 10.17
CA SER A 117 1.73 -9.31 9.05
C SER A 117 0.64 -8.34 9.50
N LEU A 118 0.82 -7.09 9.14
CA LEU A 118 0.05 -5.93 9.59
C LEU A 118 -0.56 -5.23 8.37
N PRO A 119 -1.67 -5.75 7.82
CA PRO A 119 -2.35 -5.08 6.73
C PRO A 119 -2.89 -3.73 7.19
N ALA A 120 -2.86 -2.74 6.30
CA ALA A 120 -3.35 -1.41 6.59
C ALA A 120 -3.99 -0.77 5.35
N LEU A 121 -4.86 0.21 5.58
CA LEU A 121 -5.59 0.95 4.56
C LEU A 121 -5.39 2.44 4.79
N ALA A 122 -4.86 3.13 3.79
CA ALA A 122 -4.77 4.58 3.78
C ALA A 122 -5.98 5.22 3.07
N ALA A 123 -6.02 6.55 3.08
CA ALA A 123 -6.98 7.32 2.29
C ALA A 123 -6.95 6.87 0.81
N ASN A 124 -8.10 6.99 0.14
CA ASN A 124 -8.30 6.57 -1.26
C ASN A 124 -8.12 5.07 -1.49
N SER A 125 -8.39 4.25 -0.48
CA SER A 125 -8.36 2.79 -0.57
C SER A 125 -6.99 2.20 -0.96
N VAL A 126 -5.91 2.92 -0.70
CA VAL A 126 -4.56 2.38 -0.89
C VAL A 126 -4.27 1.36 0.19
N ARG A 127 -4.10 0.12 -0.23
CA ARG A 127 -3.78 -1.02 0.65
C ARG A 127 -2.28 -1.25 0.69
N GLY A 128 -1.77 -1.48 1.89
CA GLY A 128 -0.40 -1.93 2.10
C GLY A 128 -0.33 -2.90 3.26
N MET A 129 0.83 -3.47 3.47
CA MET A 129 1.09 -4.40 4.55
C MET A 129 2.54 -4.28 5.00
N LEU A 130 2.76 -4.11 6.29
CA LEU A 130 4.05 -4.30 6.91
C LEU A 130 4.11 -5.73 7.43
N THR A 131 5.10 -6.50 7.02
CA THR A 131 5.40 -7.82 7.57
C THR A 131 6.73 -7.74 8.30
N VAL A 132 6.77 -8.23 9.53
CA VAL A 132 7.98 -8.33 10.35
C VAL A 132 8.28 -9.79 10.62
N THR A 133 9.55 -10.19 10.53
CA THR A 133 9.96 -11.59 10.58
C THR A 133 11.19 -11.79 11.42
N ARG A 134 11.34 -13.01 11.90
CA ARG A 134 12.57 -13.49 12.53
C ARG A 134 12.79 -14.98 12.28
N GLY A 135 14.02 -15.41 12.46
CA GLY A 135 14.41 -16.81 12.53
C GLY A 135 14.20 -17.42 13.91
N GLY A 136 14.63 -18.69 14.07
CA GLY A 136 14.61 -19.41 15.32
C GLY A 136 13.23 -19.90 15.77
N ASP A 137 13.01 -19.89 17.08
CA ASP A 137 11.77 -20.36 17.70
C ASP A 137 10.58 -19.48 17.33
N GLY A 138 9.40 -20.07 17.23
CA GLY A 138 8.14 -19.39 16.94
C GLY A 138 7.83 -18.25 17.91
N LEU A 139 6.82 -17.46 17.57
CA LEU A 139 6.34 -16.39 18.43
C LEU A 139 5.54 -16.98 19.58
N ASP A 140 6.01 -16.78 20.82
CA ASP A 140 5.26 -17.13 22.02
C ASP A 140 4.02 -16.24 22.14
N ALA A 141 2.89 -16.83 22.54
CA ALA A 141 1.61 -16.14 22.69
C ALA A 141 1.69 -14.98 23.70
N GLN A 142 2.44 -15.15 24.79
CA GLN A 142 2.63 -14.12 25.82
C GLN A 142 3.49 -12.96 25.26
N GLU A 143 4.56 -13.26 24.56
CA GLU A 143 5.40 -12.29 23.88
C GLU A 143 4.59 -11.49 22.86
N LEU A 144 3.83 -12.19 22.03
CA LEU A 144 2.99 -11.58 21.02
C LEU A 144 1.93 -10.65 21.63
N GLN A 145 1.26 -11.11 22.70
CA GLN A 145 0.29 -10.29 23.43
C GLN A 145 0.91 -9.01 23.98
N ALA A 146 2.11 -9.08 24.50
CA ALA A 146 2.82 -7.91 25.05
C ALA A 146 3.22 -6.90 23.94
N ARG A 147 3.49 -7.37 22.71
CA ARG A 147 3.97 -6.55 21.61
C ARG A 147 2.88 -6.07 20.64
N TRP A 148 1.69 -6.67 20.69
CA TRP A 148 0.58 -6.31 19.80
C TRP A 148 0.31 -4.81 19.69
N PRO A 149 0.19 -4.05 20.80
CA PRO A 149 -0.09 -2.61 20.68
C PRO A 149 0.98 -1.86 19.90
N GLN A 150 2.25 -2.23 20.07
CA GLN A 150 3.38 -1.61 19.42
C GLN A 150 3.43 -1.98 17.93
N LEU A 151 3.20 -3.25 17.60
CA LEU A 151 3.17 -3.74 16.22
C LEU A 151 2.03 -3.11 15.43
N LEU A 152 0.82 -3.06 16.00
CA LEU A 152 -0.34 -2.43 15.37
C LEU A 152 -0.10 -0.95 15.08
N TRP A 153 0.42 -0.23 16.06
CA TRP A 153 0.77 1.17 15.89
C TRP A 153 1.83 1.34 14.80
N LEU A 154 2.92 0.57 14.86
CA LEU A 154 3.99 0.64 13.86
C LEU A 154 3.48 0.34 12.46
N GLY A 155 2.66 -0.68 12.27
CA GLY A 155 2.05 -1.02 10.99
C GLY A 155 1.23 0.12 10.40
N GLN A 156 0.41 0.78 11.22
CA GLN A 156 -0.42 1.91 10.80
C GLN A 156 0.42 3.15 10.46
N VAL A 157 1.38 3.51 11.29
CA VAL A 157 2.20 4.70 11.06
C VAL A 157 3.16 4.49 9.88
N ALA A 158 3.76 3.30 9.76
CA ALA A 158 4.57 2.93 8.61
C ALA A 158 3.77 3.03 7.31
N HIS A 159 2.55 2.46 7.30
CA HIS A 159 1.69 2.55 6.13
C HIS A 159 1.30 4.00 5.81
N HIS A 160 0.95 4.80 6.82
CA HIS A 160 0.62 6.21 6.61
C HIS A 160 1.79 6.97 5.97
N GLY A 161 3.00 6.82 6.49
CA GLY A 161 4.19 7.50 5.98
C GLY A 161 4.57 7.05 4.57
N LEU A 162 4.76 5.74 4.37
CA LEU A 162 5.20 5.17 3.10
C LEU A 162 4.15 5.31 1.99
N ALA A 163 2.86 5.08 2.29
CA ALA A 163 1.79 5.26 1.31
C ALA A 163 1.64 6.73 0.91
N ARG A 164 1.82 7.68 1.83
CA ARG A 164 1.79 9.11 1.53
C ARG A 164 2.85 9.49 0.49
N GLU A 165 4.09 9.04 0.67
CA GLU A 165 5.19 9.31 -0.27
C GLU A 165 4.90 8.71 -1.65
N MET A 166 4.40 7.47 -1.70
CA MET A 166 4.04 6.81 -2.96
C MET A 166 2.86 7.49 -3.64
N LEU A 167 1.80 7.82 -2.89
CA LEU A 167 0.64 8.56 -3.41
C LEU A 167 1.05 9.94 -3.95
N ALA A 168 1.97 10.62 -3.29
CA ALA A 168 2.48 11.90 -3.77
C ALA A 168 3.11 11.76 -5.17
N ARG A 169 3.92 10.73 -5.38
CA ARG A 169 4.53 10.43 -6.69
C ARG A 169 3.47 10.11 -7.76
N TRP A 170 2.48 9.27 -7.43
CA TRP A 170 1.40 8.93 -8.38
C TRP A 170 0.49 10.12 -8.70
N ARG A 171 0.32 11.05 -7.76
CA ARG A 171 -0.48 12.27 -7.93
C ARG A 171 0.27 13.37 -8.69
N ALA A 172 1.58 13.50 -8.52
CA ALA A 172 2.37 14.57 -9.09
C ALA A 172 2.24 14.66 -10.61
N THR A 173 2.11 13.50 -11.27
CA THR A 173 1.93 13.42 -12.72
C THR A 173 0.52 13.82 -13.21
N SER A 174 -0.47 13.91 -12.34
CA SER A 174 -1.88 14.11 -12.74
C SER A 174 -2.53 15.34 -12.11
N ARG A 175 -2.36 15.59 -10.79
CA ARG A 175 -3.12 16.63 -10.08
C ARG A 175 -2.65 18.05 -10.38
N GLU A 176 -1.35 18.29 -10.47
CA GLU A 176 -0.79 19.62 -10.73
C GLU A 176 -1.15 20.16 -12.11
N ALA A 177 -1.48 19.27 -13.04
CA ALA A 177 -1.87 19.63 -14.40
C ALA A 177 -3.38 19.86 -14.57
N MET A 178 -4.23 19.58 -13.56
CA MET A 178 -5.69 19.69 -13.69
C MET A 178 -6.20 21.03 -13.17
N SER A 179 -7.07 21.68 -13.94
CA SER A 179 -7.78 22.88 -13.51
C SER A 179 -8.94 22.55 -12.58
N GLU A 180 -9.35 23.50 -11.74
CA GLU A 180 -10.52 23.36 -10.87
C GLU A 180 -11.77 22.95 -11.67
N ARG A 181 -11.92 23.50 -12.89
CA ARG A 181 -13.07 23.20 -13.75
C ARG A 181 -13.08 21.77 -14.27
N GLU A 182 -11.90 21.21 -14.57
CA GLU A 182 -11.76 19.79 -14.95
C GLU A 182 -12.11 18.88 -13.77
N ILE A 183 -11.68 19.24 -12.57
CA ILE A 183 -11.99 18.50 -11.33
C ILE A 183 -13.50 18.54 -11.05
N GLU A 184 -14.12 19.70 -11.12
CA GLU A 184 -15.58 19.84 -10.92
C GLU A 184 -16.38 18.98 -11.91
N ILE A 185 -16.03 19.03 -13.18
CA ILE A 185 -16.71 18.24 -14.21
C ILE A 185 -16.52 16.75 -13.96
N LEU A 186 -15.33 16.31 -13.54
CA LEU A 186 -15.07 14.90 -13.22
C LEU A 186 -15.91 14.40 -12.04
N ARG A 187 -16.18 15.24 -11.03
CA ARG A 187 -17.10 14.89 -9.92
C ARG A 187 -18.49 14.53 -10.44
N TRP A 188 -19.06 15.40 -11.29
CA TRP A 188 -20.36 15.15 -11.89
C TRP A 188 -20.39 13.94 -12.83
N VAL A 189 -19.27 13.69 -13.53
CA VAL A 189 -19.11 12.47 -14.33
C VAL A 189 -19.09 11.24 -13.45
N ALA A 190 -18.41 11.28 -12.31
CA ALA A 190 -18.37 10.18 -11.35
C ALA A 190 -19.74 9.87 -10.74
N GLU A 191 -20.60 10.89 -10.57
CA GLU A 191 -21.99 10.73 -10.16
C GLU A 191 -22.93 10.26 -11.28
N GLY A 192 -22.42 10.03 -12.49
CA GLY A 192 -23.19 9.50 -13.62
C GLY A 192 -23.90 10.52 -14.49
N HIS A 193 -23.68 11.83 -14.29
CA HIS A 193 -24.33 12.87 -15.06
C HIS A 193 -23.87 12.91 -16.52
N THR A 194 -24.81 13.17 -17.42
CA THR A 194 -24.53 13.39 -18.85
C THR A 194 -23.95 14.80 -19.08
N ASN A 195 -23.26 15.00 -20.22
CA ASN A 195 -22.71 16.31 -20.56
C ASN A 195 -23.80 17.39 -20.64
N ARG A 196 -24.99 17.04 -21.08
CA ARG A 196 -26.15 17.95 -21.12
C ARG A 196 -26.56 18.40 -19.70
N GLN A 197 -26.62 17.48 -18.74
CA GLN A 197 -26.95 17.79 -17.35
C GLN A 197 -25.87 18.64 -16.70
N ILE A 198 -24.61 18.33 -16.95
CA ILE A 198 -23.47 19.12 -16.45
C ILE A 198 -23.48 20.54 -17.08
N ALA A 199 -23.71 20.64 -18.39
CA ALA A 199 -23.80 21.90 -19.09
C ALA A 199 -24.91 22.81 -18.52
N ALA A 200 -26.10 22.26 -18.31
CA ALA A 200 -27.21 22.97 -17.72
C ALA A 200 -26.90 23.49 -16.30
N ARG A 201 -26.25 22.65 -15.47
CA ARG A 201 -25.91 23.01 -14.08
C ARG A 201 -24.87 24.13 -14.01
N PHE A 202 -23.93 24.15 -14.90
CA PHE A 202 -22.84 25.14 -14.93
C PHE A 202 -23.11 26.32 -15.83
N ASN A 203 -24.27 26.35 -16.47
CA ASN A 203 -24.66 27.40 -17.46
C ASN A 203 -23.60 27.56 -18.58
N ILE A 204 -23.16 26.45 -19.14
CA ILE A 204 -22.19 26.36 -20.26
C ILE A 204 -22.75 25.45 -21.35
N THR A 205 -22.03 25.36 -22.47
CA THR A 205 -22.43 24.44 -23.55
C THR A 205 -21.92 23.03 -23.31
N GLU A 206 -22.61 22.03 -23.89
CA GLU A 206 -22.11 20.64 -23.90
C GLU A 206 -20.71 20.54 -24.57
N ARG A 207 -20.46 21.38 -25.54
CA ARG A 207 -19.12 21.47 -26.21
C ARG A 207 -18.05 21.89 -25.21
N THR A 208 -18.34 22.84 -24.33
CA THR A 208 -17.42 23.28 -23.28
C THR A 208 -17.18 22.18 -22.24
N VAL A 209 -18.22 21.42 -21.87
CA VAL A 209 -18.07 20.25 -20.99
C VAL A 209 -17.15 19.20 -21.65
N ASN A 210 -17.41 18.87 -22.93
CA ASN A 210 -16.56 17.94 -23.69
C ASN A 210 -15.10 18.39 -23.76
N PHE A 211 -14.86 19.68 -23.96
CA PHE A 211 -13.51 20.25 -24.00
C PHE A 211 -12.76 19.98 -22.68
N HIS A 212 -13.37 20.35 -21.56
CA HIS A 212 -12.75 20.13 -20.24
C HIS A 212 -12.58 18.63 -19.93
N LEU A 213 -13.57 17.80 -20.27
CA LEU A 213 -13.49 16.36 -20.06
C LEU A 213 -12.39 15.70 -20.89
N ASN A 214 -12.22 16.12 -22.16
CA ASN A 214 -11.14 15.60 -23.01
C ASN A 214 -9.75 16.02 -22.47
N ASN A 215 -9.62 17.26 -22.01
CA ASN A 215 -8.39 17.68 -21.35
C ASN A 215 -8.09 16.86 -20.09
N ALA A 216 -9.11 16.63 -19.26
CA ALA A 216 -8.96 15.78 -18.07
C ALA A 216 -8.57 14.34 -18.43
N MET A 217 -9.19 13.75 -19.46
CA MET A 217 -8.83 12.42 -19.96
C MET A 217 -7.40 12.34 -20.45
N THR A 218 -6.92 13.36 -21.19
CA THR A 218 -5.54 13.43 -21.64
C THR A 218 -4.56 13.51 -20.47
N LYS A 219 -4.82 14.39 -19.51
CA LYS A 219 -4.00 14.55 -18.29
C LYS A 219 -3.97 13.31 -17.41
N LEU A 220 -5.07 12.56 -17.38
CA LEU A 220 -5.19 11.29 -16.69
C LEU A 220 -4.68 10.09 -17.50
N CYS A 221 -4.26 10.29 -18.75
CA CYS A 221 -3.81 9.22 -19.65
C CYS A 221 -4.83 8.08 -19.81
N VAL A 222 -6.11 8.43 -20.07
CA VAL A 222 -7.21 7.46 -20.22
C VAL A 222 -8.04 7.74 -21.48
N GLY A 223 -8.65 6.67 -22.03
CA GLY A 223 -9.36 6.73 -23.32
C GLY A 223 -10.86 7.01 -23.22
N ASN A 224 -11.47 7.07 -22.03
CA ASN A 224 -12.90 7.31 -21.89
C ASN A 224 -13.25 7.97 -20.54
N ARG A 225 -14.49 8.53 -20.47
CA ARG A 225 -14.98 9.27 -19.31
C ARG A 225 -15.10 8.45 -18.03
N THR A 226 -15.46 7.17 -18.16
CA THR A 226 -15.58 6.27 -17.01
C THR A 226 -14.22 5.98 -16.41
N ALA A 227 -13.23 5.67 -17.24
CA ALA A 227 -11.86 5.50 -16.79
C ALA A 227 -11.29 6.79 -16.15
N ALA A 228 -11.65 7.98 -16.69
CA ALA A 228 -11.25 9.25 -16.11
C ALA A 228 -11.82 9.45 -14.71
N ALA A 229 -13.11 9.20 -14.51
CA ALA A 229 -13.76 9.29 -13.21
C ALA A 229 -13.16 8.32 -12.21
N VAL A 230 -13.03 7.04 -12.57
CA VAL A 230 -12.42 6.01 -11.72
C VAL A 230 -11.00 6.40 -11.32
N ARG A 231 -10.17 6.80 -12.29
CA ARG A 231 -8.78 7.20 -12.03
C ARG A 231 -8.69 8.41 -11.11
N ALA A 232 -9.58 9.39 -11.30
CA ALA A 232 -9.62 10.59 -10.48
C ALA A 232 -10.00 10.29 -9.02
N VAL A 233 -10.97 9.37 -8.78
CA VAL A 233 -11.33 8.90 -7.43
C VAL A 233 -10.16 8.15 -6.79
N VAL A 234 -9.60 7.20 -7.51
CA VAL A 234 -8.51 6.35 -7.01
C VAL A 234 -7.27 7.18 -6.64
N LEU A 235 -6.95 8.21 -7.42
CA LEU A 235 -5.84 9.13 -7.12
C LEU A 235 -6.21 10.19 -6.06
N GLY A 236 -7.48 10.24 -5.60
CA GLY A 236 -7.97 11.23 -4.66
C GLY A 236 -7.93 12.66 -5.20
N ILE A 237 -8.09 12.80 -6.50
CA ILE A 237 -8.26 14.09 -7.17
C ILE A 237 -9.69 14.59 -6.94
N ILE A 238 -10.63 13.66 -6.95
CA ILE A 238 -12.02 13.87 -6.55
C ILE A 238 -12.36 12.92 -5.40
N ALA A 239 -13.13 13.42 -4.45
CA ALA A 239 -13.65 12.69 -3.29
C ALA A 239 -15.13 13.03 -3.15
#